data_82efe0a18355d64418fc51eddaf131ba
#
_entry.id   82efe0a18355d64418fc51eddaf131ba
#
_cell.length_a   1.000
_cell.length_b   1.000
_cell.length_c   1.000
_cell.angle_alpha   90.00
_cell.angle_beta   90.00
_cell.angle_gamma   90.00
#
_symmetry.space_group_name_H-M   'P 1'
#
loop_
_entity.id
_entity.type
_entity.pdbx_description
1 polymer ?
#
loop_
_entity_poly.entity_id
_entity_poly.type
_entity_poly.pdbx_seq_one_letter_code
_entity_poly.pdbx_strand_id
1 'polypeptide(L)'
;VVLKRQYAFGIDRFFKEYKSEVTKHFSDEEVTVFPYIIALNNKDKNSSFTISEFKSSHTNIEDKLSDLMNILIKYLPANIFPKERIEISLDIMDLSSDLSSHTIVEERILVPFVELLEYNNYESQ
;
A
#
# COMPACT_ATOMS: atom_id res chain seq x y z
N VAL A 1 25.53 -12.76 -19.00
CA VAL A 1 25.67 -11.34 -18.62
C VAL A 1 24.46 -10.54 -19.10
N VAL A 2 24.07 -10.68 -20.37
CA VAL A 2 22.90 -9.97 -20.92
C VAL A 2 21.62 -10.38 -20.19
N LEU A 3 21.42 -11.66 -19.94
CA LEU A 3 20.25 -12.19 -19.26
C LEU A 3 20.12 -11.66 -17.83
N LYS A 4 21.24 -11.62 -17.07
CA LYS A 4 21.28 -11.06 -15.72
C LYS A 4 20.90 -9.57 -15.70
N ARG A 5 21.36 -8.80 -16.70
CA ARG A 5 21.01 -7.39 -16.82
C ARG A 5 19.51 -7.19 -17.07
N GLN A 6 18.91 -8.04 -17.89
CA GLN A 6 17.47 -7.98 -18.17
C GLN A 6 16.65 -8.24 -16.91
N TYR A 7 17.02 -9.26 -16.12
CA TYR A 7 16.34 -9.55 -14.86
C TYR A 7 16.53 -8.42 -13.85
N ALA A 8 17.75 -7.91 -13.71
CA ALA A 8 18.03 -6.79 -12.80
C ALA A 8 17.23 -5.55 -13.19
N PHE A 9 17.14 -5.24 -14.48
CA PHE A 9 16.35 -4.11 -14.99
C PHE A 9 14.87 -4.28 -14.68
N GLY A 10 14.33 -5.48 -14.90
CA GLY A 10 12.92 -5.77 -14.62
C GLY A 10 12.58 -5.67 -13.15
N ILE A 11 13.44 -6.19 -12.27
CA ILE A 11 13.26 -6.11 -10.81
C ILE A 11 13.34 -4.66 -10.34
N ASP A 12 14.31 -3.91 -10.82
CA ASP A 12 14.47 -2.49 -10.49
C ASP A 12 13.25 -1.67 -10.90
N ARG A 13 12.77 -1.89 -12.13
CA ARG A 13 11.58 -1.22 -12.63
C ARG A 13 10.35 -1.54 -11.77
N PHE A 14 10.16 -2.80 -11.44
CA PHE A 14 9.03 -3.25 -10.62
C PHE A 14 9.10 -2.65 -9.22
N PHE A 15 10.28 -2.62 -8.62
CA PHE A 15 10.49 -2.03 -7.32
C PHE A 15 10.21 -0.52 -7.32
N LYS A 16 10.60 0.19 -8.36
CA LYS A 16 10.32 1.61 -8.52
C LYS A 16 8.82 1.88 -8.65
N GLU A 17 8.11 1.06 -9.39
CA GLU A 17 6.65 1.14 -9.48
C GLU A 17 5.99 0.92 -8.13
N TYR A 18 6.44 -0.09 -7.39
CA TYR A 18 5.96 -0.37 -6.04
C TYR A 18 6.21 0.81 -5.10
N LYS A 19 7.42 1.34 -5.11
CA LYS A 19 7.79 2.51 -4.29
C LYS A 19 6.92 3.72 -4.61
N SER A 20 6.64 3.95 -5.87
CA SER A 20 5.76 5.03 -6.32
C SER A 20 4.35 4.87 -5.77
N GLU A 21 3.80 3.65 -5.79
CA GLU A 21 2.47 3.36 -5.26
C GLU A 21 2.41 3.58 -3.74
N VAL A 22 3.41 3.11 -3.01
CA VAL A 22 3.49 3.30 -1.56
C VAL A 22 3.61 4.78 -1.20
N THR A 23 4.46 5.51 -1.91
CA THR A 23 4.64 6.95 -1.68
C THR A 23 3.36 7.71 -1.96
N LYS A 24 2.66 7.36 -3.03
CA LYS A 24 1.35 7.95 -3.35
C LYS A 24 0.33 7.65 -2.25
N HIS A 25 0.30 6.41 -1.76
CA HIS A 25 -0.62 6.01 -0.69
C HIS A 25 -0.42 6.85 0.58
N PHE A 26 0.83 6.99 1.03
CA PHE A 26 1.13 7.80 2.20
C PHE A 26 0.84 9.29 1.97
N SER A 27 1.12 9.79 0.77
CA SER A 27 0.79 11.17 0.42
C SER A 27 -0.73 11.40 0.45
N ASP A 28 -1.51 10.45 -0.06
CA ASP A 28 -2.97 10.53 -0.03
C ASP A 28 -3.49 10.55 1.41
N GLU A 29 -2.88 9.77 2.31
CA GLU A 29 -3.23 9.81 3.74
C GLU A 29 -2.98 11.19 4.33
N GLU A 30 -1.79 11.75 4.11
CA GLU A 30 -1.39 13.02 4.72
C GLU A 30 -2.14 14.21 4.14
N VAL A 31 -2.41 14.20 2.85
CA VAL A 31 -2.98 15.37 2.14
C VAL A 31 -4.50 15.31 2.10
N THR A 32 -5.08 14.12 2.06
CA THR A 32 -6.53 13.96 1.86
C THR A 32 -7.22 13.30 3.05
N VAL A 33 -6.74 12.14 3.50
CA VAL A 33 -7.45 11.33 4.50
C VAL A 33 -7.41 11.98 5.88
N PHE A 34 -6.25 12.33 6.37
CA PHE A 34 -6.12 12.93 7.70
C PHE A 34 -6.81 14.30 7.81
N PRO A 35 -6.64 15.22 6.85
CA PRO A 35 -7.42 16.46 6.87
C PRO A 35 -8.93 16.23 6.81
N TYR A 36 -9.37 15.22 6.03
CA TYR A 36 -10.78 14.84 5.96
C TYR A 36 -11.32 14.39 7.32
N ILE A 37 -10.58 13.54 8.03
CA ILE A 37 -10.96 13.05 9.35
C ILE A 37 -11.06 14.22 10.34
N ILE A 38 -10.11 15.13 10.30
CA ILE A 38 -10.12 16.32 11.15
C ILE A 38 -11.35 17.18 10.85
N ALA A 39 -11.64 17.40 9.57
CA ALA A 39 -12.81 18.17 9.15
C ALA A 39 -14.13 17.51 9.62
N LEU A 40 -14.24 16.19 9.49
CA LEU A 40 -15.40 15.46 9.99
C LEU A 40 -15.57 15.60 11.50
N ASN A 41 -14.48 15.51 12.24
CA ASN A 41 -14.51 15.64 13.69
C ASN A 41 -14.94 17.05 14.11
N ASN A 42 -14.63 18.05 13.31
CA ASN A 42 -15.05 19.44 13.51
C ASN A 42 -16.41 19.78 12.87
N LYS A 43 -17.09 18.75 12.35
CA LYS A 43 -18.40 18.89 11.69
C LYS A 43 -18.38 19.80 10.45
N ASP A 44 -17.24 19.88 9.78
CA ASP A 44 -17.09 20.55 8.50
C ASP A 44 -17.48 19.60 7.37
N LYS A 45 -18.39 20.02 6.48
CA LYS A 45 -19.03 19.14 5.49
C LYS A 45 -18.65 19.45 4.04
N ASN A 46 -17.58 20.18 3.82
CA ASN A 46 -17.25 20.71 2.49
C ASN A 46 -16.41 19.76 1.62
N SER A 47 -16.31 18.47 1.97
CA SER A 47 -15.51 17.52 1.18
C SER A 47 -16.39 16.56 0.38
N SER A 48 -16.03 16.33 -0.88
CA SER A 48 -16.61 15.29 -1.72
C SER A 48 -15.96 13.92 -1.51
N PHE A 49 -14.87 13.86 -0.76
CA PHE A 49 -14.16 12.62 -0.46
C PHE A 49 -14.96 11.76 0.51
N THR A 50 -14.87 10.44 0.36
CA THR A 50 -15.42 9.48 1.31
C THR A 50 -14.35 8.45 1.66
N ILE A 51 -14.44 7.87 2.85
CA ILE A 51 -13.45 6.89 3.30
C ILE A 51 -13.46 5.61 2.45
N SER A 52 -14.55 5.33 1.75
CA SER A 52 -14.61 4.17 0.85
C SER A 52 -13.62 4.26 -0.30
N GLU A 53 -13.26 5.47 -0.73
CA GLU A 53 -12.23 5.68 -1.75
C GLU A 53 -10.85 5.26 -1.25
N PHE A 54 -10.58 5.48 0.02
CA PHE A 54 -9.33 5.09 0.66
C PHE A 54 -9.20 3.56 0.77
N LYS A 55 -10.29 2.86 1.07
CA LYS A 55 -10.29 1.41 1.23
C LYS A 55 -9.74 0.67 0.01
N SER A 56 -10.00 1.18 -1.19
CA SER A 56 -9.58 0.51 -2.42
C SER A 56 -8.07 0.62 -2.72
N SER A 57 -7.37 1.54 -2.07
CA SER A 57 -5.95 1.80 -2.37
C SER A 57 -5.00 0.72 -1.83
N HIS A 58 -5.39 0.00 -0.77
CA HIS A 58 -4.52 -1.00 -0.12
C HIS A 58 -4.29 -2.24 -0.98
N THR A 59 -5.30 -2.69 -1.70
CA THR A 59 -5.23 -3.90 -2.52
C THR A 59 -4.11 -3.82 -3.56
N ASN A 60 -3.96 -2.67 -4.22
CA ASN A 60 -2.93 -2.49 -5.24
C ASN A 60 -1.52 -2.62 -4.69
N ILE A 61 -1.27 -2.10 -3.49
CA ILE A 61 0.06 -2.16 -2.86
C ILE A 61 0.41 -3.60 -2.49
N GLU A 62 -0.53 -4.32 -1.87
CA GLU A 62 -0.32 -5.72 -1.48
C GLU A 62 -0.12 -6.62 -2.70
N ASP A 63 -0.91 -6.42 -3.75
CA ASP A 63 -0.79 -7.19 -4.98
C ASP A 63 0.56 -6.97 -5.66
N LYS A 64 1.05 -5.76 -5.72
CA LYS A 64 2.37 -5.45 -6.29
C LYS A 64 3.50 -6.10 -5.51
N LEU A 65 3.41 -6.09 -4.19
CA LEU A 65 4.42 -6.72 -3.34
C LEU A 65 4.40 -8.25 -3.51
N SER A 66 3.22 -8.84 -3.60
CA SER A 66 3.05 -10.26 -3.87
C SER A 66 3.60 -10.64 -5.24
N ASP A 67 3.37 -9.82 -6.26
CA ASP A 67 3.90 -10.05 -7.61
C ASP A 67 5.42 -10.00 -7.62
N LEU A 68 6.02 -9.05 -6.91
CA LEU A 68 7.48 -8.97 -6.80
C LEU A 68 8.05 -10.21 -6.11
N MET A 69 7.41 -10.67 -5.05
CA MET A 69 7.78 -11.90 -4.35
C MET A 69 7.74 -13.12 -5.29
N ASN A 70 6.69 -13.22 -6.10
CA ASN A 70 6.55 -14.31 -7.07
C ASN A 70 7.65 -14.26 -8.13
N ILE A 71 8.01 -13.08 -8.60
CA ILE A 71 9.12 -12.93 -9.55
C ILE A 71 10.42 -13.45 -8.93
N LEU A 72 10.72 -13.04 -7.70
CA LEU A 72 11.97 -13.42 -7.03
C LEU A 72 12.05 -14.91 -6.70
N ILE A 73 10.94 -15.53 -6.33
CA ILE A 73 10.93 -16.92 -5.84
C ILE A 73 10.63 -17.93 -6.96
N LYS A 74 9.62 -17.63 -7.78
CA LYS A 74 9.08 -18.61 -8.74
C LYS A 74 9.59 -18.45 -10.16
N TYR A 75 9.77 -17.21 -10.63
CA TYR A 75 10.00 -16.96 -12.05
C TYR A 75 11.46 -16.72 -12.42
N LEU A 76 12.32 -16.31 -11.50
CA LEU A 76 13.73 -16.19 -11.79
C LEU A 76 14.37 -17.57 -11.79
N PRO A 77 15.27 -17.87 -12.77
CA PRO A 77 16.08 -19.09 -12.72
C PRO A 77 16.88 -19.19 -11.42
N ALA A 78 17.04 -20.41 -10.91
CA ALA A 78 17.66 -20.65 -9.61
C ALA A 78 19.11 -20.11 -9.49
N ASN A 79 19.82 -20.03 -10.62
CA ASN A 79 21.20 -19.58 -10.67
C ASN A 79 21.38 -18.05 -10.81
N ILE A 80 20.27 -17.31 -10.87
CA ILE A 80 20.31 -15.85 -11.00
C ILE A 80 20.23 -15.21 -9.62
N PHE A 81 21.27 -14.50 -9.23
CA PHE A 81 21.37 -13.76 -7.96
C PHE A 81 20.96 -14.58 -6.72
N PRO A 82 21.54 -15.77 -6.47
CA PRO A 82 21.03 -16.66 -5.42
C PRO A 82 21.10 -16.05 -4.01
N LYS A 83 22.15 -15.32 -3.68
CA LYS A 83 22.30 -14.67 -2.37
C LYS A 83 21.39 -13.46 -2.23
N GLU A 84 21.40 -12.61 -3.24
CA GLU A 84 20.60 -11.38 -3.27
C GLU A 84 19.11 -11.70 -3.24
N ARG A 85 18.70 -12.77 -3.90
CA ARG A 85 17.29 -13.22 -3.88
C ARG A 85 16.82 -13.58 -2.48
N ILE A 86 17.66 -14.29 -1.73
CA ILE A 86 17.32 -14.68 -0.37
C ILE A 86 17.20 -13.44 0.53
N GLU A 87 18.17 -12.55 0.47
CA GLU A 87 18.19 -11.32 1.26
C GLU A 87 16.99 -10.43 0.95
N ILE A 88 16.74 -10.17 -0.33
CA ILE A 88 15.61 -9.34 -0.76
C ILE A 88 14.28 -10.00 -0.40
N SER A 89 14.17 -11.33 -0.56
CA SER A 89 12.96 -12.06 -0.22
C SER A 89 12.62 -11.95 1.27
N LEU A 90 13.64 -12.04 2.13
CA LEU A 90 13.44 -11.87 3.57
C LEU A 90 12.99 -10.44 3.90
N ASP A 91 13.62 -9.43 3.30
CA ASP A 91 13.22 -8.04 3.47
C ASP A 91 11.78 -7.78 3.00
N ILE A 92 11.39 -8.37 1.87
CA ILE A 92 10.02 -8.27 1.35
C ILE A 92 9.03 -8.94 2.28
N MET A 93 9.39 -10.09 2.87
CA MET A 93 8.54 -10.77 3.85
C MET A 93 8.30 -9.90 5.08
N ASP A 94 9.33 -9.26 5.60
CA ASP A 94 9.21 -8.34 6.73
C ASP A 94 8.33 -7.14 6.37
N LEU A 95 8.56 -6.55 5.21
CA LEU A 95 7.76 -5.43 4.73
C LEU A 95 6.30 -5.83 4.51
N SER A 96 6.06 -7.00 3.94
CA SER A 96 4.71 -7.54 3.73
C SER A 96 3.98 -7.73 5.05
N SER A 97 4.67 -8.22 6.08
CA SER A 97 4.12 -8.38 7.43
C SER A 97 3.75 -7.03 8.05
N ASP A 98 4.62 -6.04 7.92
CA ASP A 98 4.38 -4.69 8.45
C ASP A 98 3.21 -4.03 7.74
N LEU A 99 3.14 -4.13 6.39
CA LEU A 99 2.04 -3.59 5.62
C LEU A 99 0.72 -4.26 5.97
N SER A 100 0.72 -5.58 6.14
CA SER A 100 -0.49 -6.32 6.52
C SER A 100 -1.00 -5.86 7.88
N SER A 101 -0.12 -5.68 8.85
CA SER A 101 -0.48 -5.16 10.18
C SER A 101 -1.04 -3.74 10.09
N HIS A 102 -0.42 -2.89 9.29
CA HIS A 102 -0.87 -1.52 9.04
C HIS A 102 -2.27 -1.50 8.42
N THR A 103 -2.48 -2.33 7.40
CA THR A 103 -3.77 -2.45 6.72
C THR A 103 -4.87 -2.93 7.67
N ILE A 104 -4.55 -3.90 8.55
CA ILE A 104 -5.51 -4.40 9.54
C ILE A 104 -5.95 -3.28 10.49
N VAL A 105 -5.01 -2.47 10.98
CA VAL A 105 -5.34 -1.34 11.86
C VAL A 105 -6.24 -0.34 11.13
N GLU A 106 -5.90 0.00 9.90
CA GLU A 106 -6.69 0.95 9.12
C GLU A 106 -8.08 0.42 8.80
N GLU A 107 -8.19 -0.81 8.33
CA GLU A 107 -9.46 -1.39 7.90
C GLU A 107 -10.39 -1.73 9.07
N ARG A 108 -9.85 -2.18 10.18
CA ARG A 108 -10.66 -2.63 11.32
C ARG A 108 -10.91 -1.55 12.37
N ILE A 109 -10.10 -0.52 12.41
CA ILE A 109 -10.20 0.55 13.42
C ILE A 109 -10.48 1.88 12.76
N LEU A 110 -9.58 2.34 11.89
CA LEU A 110 -9.69 3.69 11.31
C LEU A 110 -10.91 3.84 10.41
N VAL A 111 -11.07 2.94 9.45
CA VAL A 111 -12.18 3.03 8.47
C VAL A 111 -13.54 2.94 9.14
N PRO A 112 -13.83 1.97 10.04
CA PRO A 112 -15.11 1.95 10.74
C PRO A 112 -15.36 3.19 11.60
N PHE A 113 -14.31 3.74 12.22
CA PHE A 113 -14.44 4.98 12.99
C PHE A 113 -14.81 6.16 12.09
N VAL A 114 -14.19 6.27 10.93
CA VAL A 114 -14.48 7.35 9.97
C VAL A 114 -15.88 7.17 9.37
N GLU A 115 -16.27 5.95 9.06
CA GLU A 115 -17.62 5.67 8.58
C GLU A 115 -18.67 6.13 9.62
N LEU A 116 -18.39 5.91 10.90
CA LEU A 116 -19.27 6.39 11.98
C LEU A 116 -19.31 7.93 12.03
N LEU A 117 -18.19 8.60 11.87
CA LEU A 117 -18.13 10.05 11.79
C LEU A 117 -18.92 10.58 10.58
N GLU A 118 -18.79 9.92 9.42
CA GLU A 118 -19.56 10.28 8.22
C GLU A 118 -21.07 10.14 8.46
N TYR A 119 -21.47 9.03 9.05
CA TYR A 119 -22.88 8.78 9.39
C TYR A 119 -23.40 9.84 10.35
N ASN A 120 -22.68 10.14 11.41
CA ASN A 120 -23.10 11.14 12.41
C ASN A 120 -23.21 12.54 11.79
N ASN A 121 -22.29 12.90 10.88
CA ASN A 121 -22.37 14.19 10.18
C ASN A 121 -23.58 14.25 9.23
N TYR A 122 -23.91 13.14 8.57
CA TYR A 122 -25.06 13.06 7.70
C TYR A 122 -26.37 13.19 8.50
N GLU A 123 -26.47 12.48 9.63
CA GLU A 123 -27.64 12.53 10.51
C GLU A 123 -27.86 13.91 11.16
N SER A 124 -26.79 14.69 11.35
CA SER A 124 -26.87 16.02 11.93
C SER A 124 -27.45 17.08 10.99
N GLN A 125 -27.67 16.74 9.74
CA GLN A 125 -28.31 17.62 8.76
C GLN A 125 -29.82 17.47 8.80
#